data_78fa91f4f0f25f5f0e28a30d53ed8af6
#
_entry.id   78fa91f4f0f25f5f0e28a30d53ed8af6
#
_cell.length_a   1.000
_cell.length_b   1.000
_cell.length_c   1.000
_cell.angle_alpha   90.00
_cell.angle_beta   90.00
_cell.angle_gamma   90.00
#
_symmetry.space_group_name_H-M   'P 1'
#
loop_
_entity.id
_entity.type
_entity.pdbx_description
1 polymer ?
#
loop_
_entity_poly.entity_id
_entity_poly.type
_entity_poly.pdbx_seq_one_letter_code
_entity_poly.pdbx_strand_id
1 'polypeptide(L)'
;TTDVLLEVLDRYKEQGKEFEYMACLYPTNPFVTPEKLQKAMKLISENDYAEVLPVVPFSFPPQRAYVFHENDSLKYKWEEFKDSRSQDLEKMYHDAGQFYFYDVKKYIENRGVKGKIYPLICGEHEVQDIDTEEDWKMAEFKVEYMKRGNC
;
A
#
# COMPACT_ATOMS: atom_id res chain seq x y z
N THR A 1 -13.93 -2.26 2.20
CA THR A 1 -13.15 -1.83 3.40
C THR A 1 -13.72 -0.56 4.00
N THR A 2 -13.97 0.51 3.23
CA THR A 2 -14.41 1.82 3.77
C THR A 2 -15.68 1.74 4.62
N ASP A 3 -16.74 1.09 4.13
CA ASP A 3 -18.00 0.97 4.88
C ASP A 3 -17.82 0.18 6.19
N VAL A 4 -16.96 -0.85 6.19
CA VAL A 4 -16.64 -1.62 7.40
C VAL A 4 -15.91 -0.76 8.43
N LEU A 5 -14.94 0.04 8.01
CA LEU A 5 -14.21 0.92 8.93
C LEU A 5 -15.12 2.01 9.52
N LEU A 6 -16.02 2.59 8.72
CA LEU A 6 -17.01 3.54 9.20
C LEU A 6 -17.98 2.90 10.21
N GLU A 7 -18.48 1.70 9.92
CA GLU A 7 -19.35 0.95 10.83
C GLU A 7 -18.64 0.65 12.16
N VAL A 8 -17.36 0.25 12.12
CA VAL A 8 -16.57 -0.01 13.35
C VAL A 8 -16.42 1.26 14.18
N LEU A 9 -16.11 2.40 13.54
CA LEU A 9 -16.00 3.69 14.22
C LEU A 9 -17.34 4.11 14.86
N ASP A 10 -18.45 3.94 14.16
CA ASP A 10 -19.81 4.25 14.67
C ASP A 10 -20.13 3.37 15.89
N ARG A 11 -19.85 2.07 15.85
CA ARG A 11 -20.05 1.15 17.00
C ARG A 11 -19.21 1.53 18.22
N TYR A 12 -17.98 1.99 18.03
CA TYR A 12 -17.17 2.50 19.15
C TYR A 12 -17.74 3.79 19.70
N LYS A 13 -18.20 4.68 18.86
CA LYS A 13 -18.84 5.95 19.28
C LYS A 13 -20.13 5.69 20.10
N GLU A 14 -20.96 4.72 19.74
CA GLU A 14 -22.12 4.27 20.53
C GLU A 14 -21.73 3.79 21.94
N GLN A 15 -20.48 3.31 22.10
CA GLN A 15 -19.92 2.91 23.40
C GLN A 15 -19.20 4.06 24.13
N GLY A 16 -19.31 5.30 23.62
CA GLY A 16 -18.65 6.48 24.17
C GLY A 16 -17.13 6.53 23.95
N LYS A 17 -16.63 5.80 22.95
CA LYS A 17 -15.20 5.79 22.59
C LYS A 17 -14.99 6.51 21.27
N GLU A 18 -14.07 7.47 21.28
CA GLU A 18 -13.64 8.20 20.09
C GLU A 18 -12.13 8.09 19.94
N PHE A 19 -11.64 8.13 18.70
CA PHE A 19 -10.24 7.99 18.37
C PHE A 19 -9.81 9.12 17.42
N GLU A 20 -8.59 9.57 17.57
CA GLU A 20 -7.98 10.54 16.65
C GLU A 20 -7.45 9.86 15.39
N TYR A 21 -6.87 8.68 15.58
CA TYR A 21 -6.27 7.87 14.50
C TYR A 21 -6.76 6.45 14.57
N MET A 22 -6.78 5.78 13.42
CA MET A 22 -7.04 4.34 13.32
C MET A 22 -6.00 3.67 12.43
N ALA A 23 -5.72 2.40 12.72
CA ALA A 23 -4.89 1.54 11.88
C ALA A 23 -5.74 0.37 11.37
N CYS A 24 -5.75 0.15 10.08
CA CYS A 24 -6.30 -1.05 9.44
C CYS A 24 -5.13 -1.94 9.02
N LEU A 25 -5.03 -3.14 9.57
CA LEU A 25 -4.01 -4.14 9.24
C LEU A 25 -4.67 -5.30 8.51
N TYR A 26 -4.08 -5.72 7.40
CA TYR A 26 -4.55 -6.92 6.73
C TYR A 26 -4.04 -8.19 7.46
N PRO A 27 -4.86 -9.24 7.58
CA PRO A 27 -4.53 -10.41 8.40
C PRO A 27 -3.37 -11.24 7.83
N THR A 28 -3.21 -11.28 6.51
CA THR A 28 -2.17 -12.03 5.80
C THR A 28 -0.96 -11.15 5.51
N ASN A 29 -0.25 -10.72 6.56
CA ASN A 29 0.81 -9.74 6.40
C ASN A 29 2.05 -10.03 7.25
N PRO A 30 2.96 -10.88 6.78
CA PRO A 30 4.15 -11.29 7.53
C PRO A 30 5.25 -10.21 7.62
N PHE A 31 5.12 -9.09 6.88
CA PHE A 31 6.17 -8.06 6.76
C PHE A 31 5.86 -6.80 7.58
N VAL A 32 4.76 -6.78 8.31
CA VAL A 32 4.47 -5.70 9.27
C VAL A 32 5.42 -5.82 10.46
N THR A 33 6.08 -4.71 10.80
CA THR A 33 6.94 -4.65 11.97
C THR A 33 6.51 -3.52 12.91
N PRO A 34 6.84 -3.61 14.21
CA PRO A 34 6.57 -2.53 15.16
C PRO A 34 7.13 -1.19 14.73
N GLU A 35 8.33 -1.20 14.12
CA GLU A 35 9.02 0.01 13.66
C GLU A 35 8.25 0.70 12.53
N LYS A 36 7.72 -0.08 11.57
CA LYS A 36 6.88 0.44 10.49
C LYS A 36 5.61 1.09 11.04
N LEU A 37 4.94 0.41 11.98
CA LEU A 37 3.71 0.92 12.60
C LEU A 37 3.97 2.19 13.42
N GLN A 38 5.04 2.21 14.22
CA GLN A 38 5.44 3.39 14.99
C GLN A 38 5.77 4.58 14.08
N LYS A 39 6.49 4.33 12.99
CA LYS A 39 6.81 5.35 11.99
C LYS A 39 5.56 5.91 11.32
N ALA A 40 4.63 5.04 10.93
CA ALA A 40 3.37 5.46 10.34
C ALA A 40 2.52 6.29 11.31
N MET A 41 2.40 5.84 12.57
CA MET A 41 1.70 6.58 13.62
C MET A 41 2.31 7.96 13.86
N LYS A 42 3.63 8.05 13.96
CA LYS A 42 4.33 9.32 14.10
C LYS A 42 4.05 10.25 12.92
N LEU A 43 4.15 9.74 11.69
CA LEU A 43 3.93 10.54 10.50
C LEU A 43 2.52 11.13 10.44
N ILE A 44 1.48 10.34 10.77
CA ILE A 44 0.10 10.83 10.70
C ILE A 44 -0.23 11.77 11.85
N SER A 45 0.36 11.56 13.03
CA SER A 45 0.09 12.42 14.22
C SER A 45 0.83 13.76 14.18
N GLU A 46 1.97 13.83 13.52
CA GLU A 46 2.81 15.05 13.46
C GLU A 46 2.57 15.89 12.19
N ASN A 47 1.74 15.42 11.25
CA ASN A 47 1.53 16.09 9.97
C ASN A 47 0.05 16.10 9.55
N ASP A 48 -0.28 16.98 8.62
CA ASP A 48 -1.63 17.11 8.07
C ASP A 48 -1.89 16.08 6.94
N TYR A 49 -1.75 14.78 7.23
CA TYR A 49 -2.07 13.71 6.30
C TYR A 49 -3.47 13.15 6.58
N ALA A 50 -4.14 12.68 5.54
CA ALA A 50 -5.38 11.93 5.65
C ALA A 50 -5.10 10.43 5.81
N GLU A 51 -3.99 9.98 5.23
CA GLU A 51 -3.57 8.57 5.21
C GLU A 51 -2.05 8.46 5.18
N VAL A 52 -1.53 7.41 5.83
CA VAL A 52 -0.17 6.91 5.67
C VAL A 52 -0.24 5.43 5.33
N LEU A 53 0.36 5.02 4.20
CA LEU A 53 0.36 3.63 3.75
C LEU A 53 1.74 3.20 3.22
N PRO A 54 2.08 1.90 3.36
CA PRO A 54 3.25 1.33 2.72
C PRO A 54 3.05 1.24 1.21
N VAL A 55 4.08 1.63 0.45
CA VAL A 55 4.10 1.53 -1.01
C VAL A 55 5.42 0.93 -1.50
N VAL A 56 5.39 0.31 -2.66
CA VAL A 56 6.56 -0.28 -3.33
C VAL A 56 6.73 0.35 -4.71
N PRO A 57 7.95 0.72 -5.10
CA PRO A 57 8.17 1.15 -6.47
C PRO A 57 7.96 0.00 -7.45
N PHE A 58 7.35 0.27 -8.59
CA PHE A 58 7.28 -0.72 -9.66
C PHE A 58 8.69 -1.07 -10.16
N SER A 59 9.02 -2.36 -10.21
CA SER A 59 10.29 -2.86 -10.76
C SER A 59 10.38 -2.60 -12.28
N PHE A 60 9.23 -2.67 -12.98
CA PHE A 60 9.09 -2.35 -14.39
C PHE A 60 8.16 -1.16 -14.55
N PRO A 61 8.60 -0.07 -15.22
CA PRO A 61 7.78 1.12 -15.37
C PRO A 61 6.42 0.82 -16.03
N PRO A 62 5.29 1.09 -15.37
CA PRO A 62 3.96 0.85 -15.93
C PRO A 62 3.72 1.59 -17.25
N GLN A 63 4.40 2.72 -17.46
CA GLN A 63 4.32 3.51 -18.69
C GLN A 63 4.68 2.70 -19.94
N ARG A 64 5.44 1.62 -19.81
CA ARG A 64 5.83 0.71 -20.90
C ARG A 64 4.99 -0.56 -20.96
N ALA A 65 3.82 -0.56 -20.30
CA ALA A 65 2.93 -1.71 -20.31
C ALA A 65 2.36 -1.99 -21.72
N TYR A 66 2.15 -3.27 -21.98
CA TYR A 66 1.43 -3.76 -23.15
C TYR A 66 0.00 -4.13 -22.78
N VAL A 67 -0.88 -4.05 -23.76
CA VAL A 67 -2.24 -4.58 -23.67
C VAL A 67 -2.51 -5.47 -24.88
N PHE A 68 -3.36 -6.48 -24.69
CA PHE A 68 -3.83 -7.30 -25.81
C PHE A 68 -4.62 -6.45 -26.81
N HIS A 69 -4.40 -6.73 -28.08
CA HIS A 69 -5.11 -6.14 -29.21
C HIS A 69 -5.67 -7.25 -30.09
N GLU A 70 -6.32 -6.91 -31.18
CA GLU A 70 -6.90 -7.87 -32.13
C GLU A 70 -5.87 -8.91 -32.62
N ASN A 71 -6.35 -10.12 -32.90
CA ASN A 71 -5.54 -11.25 -33.44
C ASN A 71 -4.37 -11.68 -32.52
N ASP A 72 -4.58 -11.70 -31.20
CA ASP A 72 -3.59 -12.11 -30.19
C ASP A 72 -2.27 -11.30 -30.23
N SER A 73 -2.32 -10.11 -30.81
CA SER A 73 -1.19 -9.19 -30.83
C SER A 73 -1.13 -8.33 -29.57
N LEU A 74 0.05 -7.77 -29.31
CA LEU A 74 0.26 -6.81 -28.23
C LEU A 74 0.49 -5.41 -28.82
N LYS A 75 -0.03 -4.39 -28.12
CA LYS A 75 0.33 -3.00 -28.40
C LYS A 75 0.72 -2.30 -27.10
N TYR A 76 1.53 -1.26 -27.21
CA TYR A 76 1.80 -0.40 -26.06
C TYR A 76 0.50 0.25 -25.53
N LYS A 77 0.35 0.27 -24.20
CA LYS A 77 -0.73 1.02 -23.57
C LYS A 77 -0.58 2.51 -23.83
N TRP A 78 0.66 2.99 -23.81
CA TRP A 78 1.05 4.38 -24.03
C TRP A 78 2.20 4.44 -25.04
N GLU A 79 1.86 4.73 -26.31
CA GLU A 79 2.79 4.75 -27.44
C GLU A 79 3.93 5.77 -27.26
N GLU A 80 3.65 6.89 -26.57
CA GLU A 80 4.61 7.95 -26.31
C GLU A 80 5.84 7.52 -25.51
N PHE A 81 5.73 6.42 -24.75
CA PHE A 81 6.83 5.92 -23.91
C PHE A 81 7.58 4.72 -24.49
N LYS A 82 7.22 4.25 -25.71
CA LYS A 82 7.78 3.02 -26.30
C LYS A 82 9.30 3.06 -26.43
N ASP A 83 9.86 4.22 -26.77
CA ASP A 83 11.30 4.42 -26.99
C ASP A 83 12.01 5.03 -25.76
N SER A 84 11.28 5.30 -24.67
CA SER A 84 11.83 5.89 -23.45
C SER A 84 12.65 4.86 -22.67
N ARG A 85 13.81 5.29 -22.14
CA ARG A 85 14.58 4.45 -21.22
C ARG A 85 13.90 4.43 -19.87
N SER A 86 13.91 3.27 -19.20
CA SER A 86 13.23 3.09 -17.90
C SER A 86 13.69 4.09 -16.84
N GLN A 87 14.96 4.49 -16.87
CA GLN A 87 15.56 5.45 -15.92
C GLN A 87 15.11 6.90 -16.12
N ASP A 88 14.57 7.23 -17.29
CA ASP A 88 14.12 8.58 -17.64
C ASP A 88 12.62 8.75 -17.40
N LEU A 89 11.92 7.65 -17.02
CA LEU A 89 10.50 7.66 -16.72
C LEU A 89 10.23 8.04 -15.26
N GLU A 90 9.09 8.66 -15.02
CA GLU A 90 8.63 8.96 -13.68
C GLU A 90 8.48 7.67 -12.86
N LYS A 91 9.05 7.66 -11.64
CA LYS A 91 8.90 6.53 -10.73
C LYS A 91 7.45 6.45 -10.25
N MET A 92 6.84 5.29 -10.46
CA MET A 92 5.51 4.97 -9.96
C MET A 92 5.60 3.94 -8.84
N TYR A 93 4.59 3.96 -7.98
CA TYR A 93 4.48 3.09 -6.82
C TYR A 93 3.12 2.41 -6.83
N HIS A 94 3.05 1.25 -6.22
CA HIS A 94 1.78 0.58 -5.92
C HIS A 94 1.65 0.37 -4.42
N ASP A 95 0.42 0.17 -3.98
CA ASP A 95 0.09 -0.21 -2.61
C ASP A 95 0.80 -1.53 -2.25
N ALA A 96 1.34 -1.60 -1.04
CA ALA A 96 1.98 -2.79 -0.50
C ALA A 96 0.98 -3.79 0.12
N GLY A 97 -0.28 -3.41 0.27
CA GLY A 97 -1.33 -4.28 0.84
C GLY A 97 -1.11 -4.67 2.30
N GLN A 98 -0.38 -3.86 3.07
CA GLN A 98 0.02 -4.25 4.43
C GLN A 98 -0.86 -3.67 5.52
N PHE A 99 -0.84 -2.36 5.65
CA PHE A 99 -1.59 -1.62 6.65
C PHE A 99 -1.82 -0.18 6.19
N TYR A 100 -2.79 0.45 6.83
CA TYR A 100 -3.19 1.82 6.53
C TYR A 100 -3.45 2.57 7.82
N PHE A 101 -2.84 3.74 8.00
CA PHE A 101 -3.15 4.65 9.09
C PHE A 101 -3.98 5.81 8.56
N TYR A 102 -5.04 6.16 9.29
CA TYR A 102 -5.97 7.21 8.91
C TYR A 102 -6.16 8.24 10.02
N ASP A 103 -6.31 9.50 9.66
CA ASP A 103 -6.93 10.52 10.49
C ASP A 103 -8.44 10.27 10.54
N VAL A 104 -8.95 9.90 11.70
CA VAL A 104 -10.34 9.46 11.87
C VAL A 104 -11.32 10.58 11.55
N LYS A 105 -11.02 11.82 11.95
CA LYS A 105 -11.89 12.96 11.66
C LYS A 105 -12.05 13.17 10.17
N LYS A 106 -10.93 13.25 9.43
CA LYS A 106 -10.95 13.41 7.97
C LYS A 106 -11.65 12.24 7.28
N TYR A 107 -11.43 11.01 7.79
CA TYR A 107 -12.02 9.80 7.22
C TYR A 107 -13.54 9.78 7.35
N ILE A 108 -14.08 10.17 8.52
CA ILE A 108 -15.54 10.25 8.76
C ILE A 108 -16.16 11.38 7.92
N GLU A 109 -15.58 12.59 7.96
CA GLU A 109 -16.09 13.76 7.24
C GLU A 109 -16.18 13.53 5.73
N ASN A 110 -15.22 12.80 5.15
CA ASN A 110 -15.15 12.54 3.72
C ASN A 110 -15.73 11.16 3.31
N ARG A 111 -16.18 10.35 4.27
CA ARG A 111 -16.61 8.96 4.08
C ARG A 111 -15.55 8.12 3.33
N GLY A 112 -14.30 8.24 3.76
CA GLY A 112 -13.15 7.60 3.17
C GLY A 112 -11.93 8.52 3.09
N VAL A 113 -10.93 8.10 2.33
CA VAL A 113 -9.67 8.85 2.17
C VAL A 113 -9.88 10.02 1.22
N LYS A 114 -9.61 11.23 1.73
CA LYS A 114 -9.53 12.45 0.93
C LYS A 114 -8.53 13.41 1.55
N GLY A 115 -7.56 13.84 0.77
CA GLY A 115 -6.51 14.74 1.22
C GLY A 115 -5.12 14.22 0.89
N LYS A 116 -4.14 14.67 1.67
CA LYS A 116 -2.75 14.27 1.45
C LYS A 116 -2.51 12.84 1.95
N ILE A 117 -1.90 12.03 1.11
CA ILE A 117 -1.48 10.66 1.42
C ILE A 117 0.04 10.64 1.52
N TYR A 118 0.58 10.05 2.59
CA TYR A 118 2.01 9.91 2.76
C TYR A 118 2.46 8.48 2.46
N PRO A 119 3.41 8.27 1.53
CA PRO A 119 3.93 6.95 1.22
C PRO A 119 5.02 6.53 2.21
N LEU A 120 4.86 5.37 2.84
CA LEU A 120 5.93 4.68 3.54
C LEU A 120 6.61 3.72 2.54
N ILE A 121 7.72 4.14 1.95
CA ILE A 121 8.39 3.36 0.91
C ILE A 121 9.01 2.10 1.52
N CYS A 122 8.64 0.94 0.99
CA CYS A 122 9.16 -0.39 1.34
C CYS A 122 9.98 -0.97 0.20
N GLY A 123 10.90 -1.88 0.54
CA GLY A 123 11.62 -2.69 -0.44
C GLY A 123 10.72 -3.80 -1.01
N GLU A 124 11.01 -4.25 -2.23
CA GLU A 124 10.25 -5.33 -2.89
C GLU A 124 10.28 -6.66 -2.13
N HIS A 125 11.37 -6.91 -1.38
CA HIS A 125 11.51 -8.09 -0.53
C HIS A 125 10.68 -8.02 0.77
N GLU A 126 10.19 -6.84 1.13
CA GLU A 126 9.36 -6.61 2.32
C GLU A 126 7.86 -6.63 2.03
N VAL A 127 7.45 -7.07 0.85
CA VAL A 127 6.05 -7.03 0.41
C VAL A 127 5.69 -8.30 -0.35
N GLN A 128 4.54 -8.88 -0.01
CA GLN A 128 3.90 -9.94 -0.76
C GLN A 128 2.40 -9.90 -0.48
N ASP A 129 1.64 -9.71 -1.53
CA ASP A 129 0.19 -9.94 -1.51
C ASP A 129 -0.05 -11.45 -1.60
N ILE A 130 -0.86 -12.01 -0.69
CA ILE A 130 -1.01 -13.46 -0.53
C ILE A 130 -2.44 -13.84 -0.88
N ASP A 131 -2.67 -14.16 -2.14
CA ASP A 131 -3.94 -14.65 -2.67
C ASP A 131 -3.90 -16.14 -3.03
N THR A 132 -2.71 -16.67 -3.30
CA THR A 132 -2.49 -18.04 -3.77
C THR A 132 -1.45 -18.78 -2.94
N GLU A 133 -1.40 -20.11 -3.11
CA GLU A 133 -0.36 -20.97 -2.51
C GLU A 133 1.06 -20.60 -2.99
N GLU A 134 1.19 -20.10 -4.21
CA GLU A 134 2.47 -19.63 -4.74
C GLU A 134 2.93 -18.34 -4.07
N ASP A 135 2.01 -17.42 -3.81
CA ASP A 135 2.29 -16.20 -3.05
C ASP A 135 2.74 -16.52 -1.63
N TRP A 136 2.10 -17.51 -1.00
CA TRP A 136 2.49 -17.97 0.33
C TRP A 136 3.95 -18.45 0.36
N LYS A 137 4.32 -19.33 -0.57
CA LYS A 137 5.70 -19.83 -0.70
C LYS A 137 6.70 -18.70 -0.96
N MET A 138 6.30 -17.70 -1.77
CA MET A 138 7.13 -16.54 -2.02
C MET A 138 7.28 -15.67 -0.75
N ALA A 139 6.23 -15.52 0.04
CA ALA A 139 6.29 -14.81 1.31
C ALA A 139 7.23 -15.53 2.30
N GLU A 140 7.14 -16.85 2.43
CA GLU A 140 8.05 -17.65 3.26
C GLU A 140 9.52 -17.46 2.83
N PHE A 141 9.79 -17.52 1.52
CA PHE A 141 11.13 -17.28 0.99
C PHE A 141 11.66 -15.88 1.34
N LYS A 142 10.84 -14.85 1.16
CA LYS A 142 11.20 -13.45 1.50
C LYS A 142 11.49 -13.30 3.00
N VAL A 143 10.66 -13.88 3.87
CA VAL A 143 10.87 -13.87 5.32
C VAL A 143 12.20 -14.55 5.71
N GLU A 144 12.50 -15.71 5.12
CA GLU A 144 13.78 -16.37 5.36
C GLU A 144 14.98 -15.57 4.85
N TYR A 145 14.85 -14.95 3.68
CA TYR A 145 15.88 -14.08 3.12
C TYR A 145 16.21 -12.92 4.06
N MET A 146 15.18 -12.26 4.60
CA MET A 146 15.35 -11.16 5.57
C MET A 146 16.00 -11.63 6.88
N LYS A 147 15.61 -12.80 7.41
CA LYS A 147 16.20 -13.37 8.63
C LYS A 147 17.70 -13.65 8.50
N ARG A 148 18.19 -13.91 7.30
CA ARG A 148 19.63 -14.13 7.03
C ARG A 148 20.46 -12.84 7.00
N GLY A 149 19.85 -11.67 7.28
CA GLY A 149 20.55 -10.37 7.28
C GLY A 149 20.92 -9.86 5.89
N ASN A 150 20.20 -10.27 4.86
CA ASN A 150 20.42 -9.84 3.47
C ASN A 150 19.63 -8.57 3.10
N CYS A 151 19.25 -7.77 4.10
CA CYS A 151 18.47 -6.53 3.93
C CYS A 151 19.19 -5.36 4.58
#